data_8c543dde8592bb4382dd48602663289c
#
_entry.id   8c543dde8592bb4382dd48602663289c
#
_cell.length_a   1.000
_cell.length_b   1.000
_cell.length_c   1.000
_cell.angle_alpha   90.00
_cell.angle_beta   90.00
_cell.angle_gamma   90.00
#
_symmetry.space_group_name_H-M   'P 1'
#
loop_
_entity.id
_entity.type
_entity.pdbx_description
1 polymer ?
#
loop_
_entity_poly.entity_id
_entity_poly.type
_entity_poly.pdbx_seq_one_letter_code
_entity_poly.pdbx_strand_id
1 'polypeptide(L)'
;MPTDAKIRSPLSEGEPLLLASASPRRREILQHLGIPTLVSKIEVDEDVLPDEPPDAYLVRVVAAKLSAAATKAFASNAAGRRGDTLQAVNIASAAGAILVADTSVIDGDMILGKPVDDGDAETMILQLAGRTHEVWTRFAIGAAESPARTLHEETVKTKVTFRPLTREQVHAYVASGEGRDKAGAYAVQGRGAGLVSRIEGSYSNVVGLPACEVVVALERLGLWI
;
A
#
# COMPACT_ATOMS: atom_id res chain seq x y z
N MET A 1 -33.72 11.86 -5.94
CA MET A 1 -33.39 10.69 -6.78
C MET A 1 -31.92 10.86 -7.17
N PRO A 2 -30.97 10.16 -6.61
CA PRO A 2 -29.60 10.19 -7.13
C PRO A 2 -29.56 9.30 -8.38
N THR A 3 -29.22 9.94 -9.47
CA THR A 3 -29.05 9.42 -10.83
C THR A 3 -27.96 8.38 -10.89
N ASP A 4 -28.29 7.25 -11.52
CA ASP A 4 -27.46 6.27 -12.22
C ASP A 4 -26.01 6.13 -11.77
N ALA A 5 -25.80 5.30 -10.75
CA ALA A 5 -24.55 4.55 -10.65
C ALA A 5 -24.52 3.60 -11.87
N LYS A 6 -23.77 3.98 -12.91
CA LYS A 6 -23.41 3.08 -13.99
C LYS A 6 -22.95 1.77 -13.35
N ILE A 7 -23.68 0.67 -13.60
CA ILE A 7 -23.25 -0.67 -13.17
C ILE A 7 -21.87 -0.85 -13.79
N ARG A 8 -20.83 -0.89 -12.93
CA ARG A 8 -19.45 -1.07 -13.37
C ARG A 8 -19.30 -2.52 -13.82
N SER A 9 -18.60 -2.71 -14.91
CA SER A 9 -18.20 -4.05 -15.32
C SER A 9 -17.19 -4.61 -14.32
N PRO A 10 -17.23 -5.92 -14.01
CA PRO A 10 -16.16 -6.56 -13.24
C PRO A 10 -14.81 -6.37 -13.91
N LEU A 11 -13.75 -6.32 -13.08
CA LEU A 11 -12.37 -6.24 -13.55
C LEU A 11 -12.04 -7.42 -14.45
N SER A 12 -11.33 -7.16 -15.53
CA SER A 12 -10.92 -8.13 -16.53
C SER A 12 -9.56 -7.77 -17.11
N GLU A 13 -8.99 -8.63 -17.95
CA GLU A 13 -7.77 -8.30 -18.70
C GLU A 13 -7.92 -7.06 -19.59
N GLY A 14 -9.15 -6.78 -20.07
CA GLY A 14 -9.47 -5.58 -20.85
C GLY A 14 -9.74 -4.33 -20.01
N GLU A 15 -10.16 -4.52 -18.75
CA GLU A 15 -10.43 -3.45 -17.77
C GLU A 15 -9.82 -3.81 -16.40
N PRO A 16 -8.48 -3.89 -16.27
CA PRO A 16 -7.80 -4.31 -15.05
C PRO A 16 -7.85 -3.25 -13.95
N LEU A 17 -7.51 -3.67 -12.74
CA LEU A 17 -7.24 -2.77 -11.61
C LEU A 17 -5.90 -2.08 -11.81
N LEU A 18 -5.85 -0.74 -11.78
CA LEU A 18 -4.61 0.01 -11.76
C LEU A 18 -4.05 0.05 -10.34
N LEU A 19 -3.04 -0.75 -10.03
CA LEU A 19 -2.27 -0.63 -8.79
C LEU A 19 -1.25 0.52 -8.93
N ALA A 20 -1.52 1.65 -8.28
CA ALA A 20 -0.62 2.78 -8.26
C ALA A 20 0.36 2.66 -7.08
N SER A 21 1.33 1.75 -7.20
CA SER A 21 2.31 1.44 -6.17
C SER A 21 3.58 0.83 -6.77
N ALA A 22 4.75 1.17 -6.19
CA ALA A 22 6.01 0.53 -6.52
C ALA A 22 6.27 -0.77 -5.73
N SER A 23 5.40 -1.10 -4.75
CA SER A 23 5.61 -2.26 -3.87
C SER A 23 5.40 -3.58 -4.61
N PRO A 24 6.44 -4.44 -4.74
CA PRO A 24 6.29 -5.75 -5.36
C PRO A 24 5.34 -6.66 -4.55
N ARG A 25 5.33 -6.53 -3.22
CA ARG A 25 4.47 -7.32 -2.33
C ARG A 25 2.98 -7.06 -2.57
N ARG A 26 2.57 -5.81 -2.78
CA ARG A 26 1.17 -5.48 -3.12
C ARG A 26 0.76 -6.11 -4.44
N ARG A 27 1.65 -6.07 -5.43
CA ARG A 27 1.42 -6.73 -6.72
C ARG A 27 1.27 -8.24 -6.57
N GLU A 28 2.14 -8.88 -5.80
CA GLU A 28 2.11 -10.32 -5.54
C GLU A 28 0.79 -10.73 -4.84
N ILE A 29 0.32 -9.96 -3.86
CA ILE A 29 -0.98 -10.21 -3.19
C ILE A 29 -2.11 -10.20 -4.22
N LEU A 30 -2.21 -9.18 -5.08
CA LEU A 30 -3.26 -9.10 -6.10
C LEU A 30 -3.15 -10.21 -7.15
N GLN A 31 -1.93 -10.61 -7.53
CA GLN A 31 -1.69 -11.73 -8.42
C GLN A 31 -2.16 -13.06 -7.83
N HIS A 32 -1.84 -13.32 -6.54
CA HIS A 32 -2.31 -14.52 -5.85
C HIS A 32 -3.85 -14.56 -5.71
N LEU A 33 -4.50 -13.41 -5.65
CA LEU A 33 -5.97 -13.30 -5.66
C LEU A 33 -6.57 -13.46 -7.07
N GLY A 34 -5.74 -13.52 -8.11
CA GLY A 34 -6.20 -13.62 -9.50
C GLY A 34 -6.81 -12.31 -10.04
N ILE A 35 -6.60 -11.17 -9.36
CA ILE A 35 -7.15 -9.88 -9.77
C ILE A 35 -6.34 -9.33 -10.96
N PRO A 36 -6.94 -9.12 -12.14
CA PRO A 36 -6.26 -8.51 -13.28
C PRO A 36 -5.72 -7.13 -12.90
N THR A 37 -4.40 -6.94 -13.00
CA THR A 37 -3.73 -5.77 -12.43
C THR A 37 -2.72 -5.17 -13.39
N LEU A 38 -2.83 -3.86 -13.64
CA LEU A 38 -1.78 -3.02 -14.19
C LEU A 38 -1.03 -2.31 -13.07
N VAL A 39 0.27 -2.11 -13.22
CA VAL A 39 1.09 -1.44 -12.21
C VAL A 39 1.60 -0.11 -12.76
N SER A 40 1.42 0.96 -12.00
CA SER A 40 2.02 2.27 -12.29
C SER A 40 2.68 2.82 -11.03
N LYS A 41 3.98 3.08 -11.10
CA LYS A 41 4.67 3.77 -10.00
C LYS A 41 4.20 5.23 -9.95
N ILE A 42 3.81 5.66 -8.76
CA ILE A 42 3.56 7.08 -8.44
C ILE A 42 4.52 7.51 -7.33
N GLU A 43 4.79 8.81 -7.28
CA GLU A 43 5.59 9.43 -6.24
C GLU A 43 4.80 10.59 -5.66
N VAL A 44 4.72 10.64 -4.35
CA VAL A 44 4.12 11.72 -3.56
C VAL A 44 5.02 11.97 -2.36
N ASP A 45 4.86 13.10 -1.72
CA ASP A 45 5.50 13.39 -0.46
C ASP A 45 4.89 12.51 0.64
N GLU A 46 5.72 11.65 1.23
CA GLU A 46 5.37 10.73 2.32
C GLU A 46 6.00 11.17 3.66
N ASP A 47 6.57 12.37 3.74
CA ASP A 47 7.15 12.87 5.00
C ASP A 47 6.04 13.13 6.02
N VAL A 48 6.30 12.75 7.27
CA VAL A 48 5.38 12.99 8.39
C VAL A 48 5.46 14.48 8.76
N LEU A 49 4.32 15.16 8.82
CA LEU A 49 4.27 16.55 9.21
C LEU A 49 4.42 16.70 10.75
N PRO A 50 4.92 17.86 11.25
CA PRO A 50 4.98 18.09 12.68
C PRO A 50 3.63 17.85 13.35
N ASP A 51 3.64 17.12 14.47
CA ASP A 51 2.45 16.78 15.27
C ASP A 51 1.32 16.06 14.50
N GLU A 52 1.63 15.46 13.34
CA GLU A 52 0.64 14.73 12.54
C GLU A 52 0.34 13.35 13.16
N PRO A 53 -0.89 13.10 13.61
CA PRO A 53 -1.25 11.79 14.14
C PRO A 53 -1.30 10.74 13.04
N PRO A 54 -1.05 9.44 13.34
CA PRO A 54 -0.97 8.37 12.35
C PRO A 54 -2.19 8.24 11.44
N ASP A 55 -3.40 8.47 11.96
CA ASP A 55 -4.63 8.43 11.15
C ASP A 55 -4.65 9.55 10.10
N ALA A 56 -4.29 10.78 10.49
CA ALA A 56 -4.25 11.92 9.58
C ALA A 56 -3.18 11.76 8.51
N TYR A 57 -2.00 11.29 8.89
CA TYR A 57 -0.91 10.95 7.98
C TYR A 57 -1.38 9.98 6.88
N LEU A 58 -1.95 8.83 7.26
CA LEU A 58 -2.39 7.82 6.30
C LEU A 58 -3.51 8.34 5.39
N VAL A 59 -4.44 9.13 5.92
CA VAL A 59 -5.50 9.77 5.11
C VAL A 59 -4.89 10.70 4.08
N ARG A 60 -3.98 11.60 4.49
CA ARG A 60 -3.32 12.55 3.61
C ARG A 60 -2.50 11.87 2.51
N VAL A 61 -1.65 10.92 2.88
CA VAL A 61 -0.76 10.24 1.94
C VAL A 61 -1.55 9.42 0.92
N VAL A 62 -2.57 8.67 1.36
CA VAL A 62 -3.39 7.85 0.44
C VAL A 62 -4.23 8.72 -0.49
N ALA A 63 -4.79 9.83 0.00
CA ALA A 63 -5.50 10.79 -0.85
C ALA A 63 -4.58 11.42 -1.91
N ALA A 64 -3.36 11.82 -1.52
CA ALA A 64 -2.35 12.33 -2.45
C ALA A 64 -1.96 11.28 -3.51
N LYS A 65 -1.77 10.03 -3.10
CA LYS A 65 -1.49 8.91 -4.02
C LYS A 65 -2.62 8.70 -5.02
N LEU A 66 -3.87 8.73 -4.59
CA LEU A 66 -5.02 8.54 -5.47
C LEU A 66 -5.12 9.69 -6.50
N SER A 67 -4.96 10.94 -6.05
CA SER A 67 -4.95 12.11 -6.93
C SER A 67 -3.82 12.05 -7.97
N ALA A 68 -2.59 11.73 -7.54
CA ALA A 68 -1.45 11.61 -8.42
C ALA A 68 -1.62 10.47 -9.44
N ALA A 69 -2.17 9.33 -9.00
CA ALA A 69 -2.45 8.19 -9.87
C ALA A 69 -3.45 8.55 -10.98
N ALA A 70 -4.55 9.21 -10.61
CA ALA A 70 -5.53 9.67 -11.58
C ALA A 70 -4.93 10.67 -12.57
N THR A 71 -4.22 11.69 -12.08
CA THR A 71 -3.57 12.68 -12.94
C THR A 71 -2.62 12.05 -13.94
N LYS A 72 -1.75 11.14 -13.48
CA LYS A 72 -0.80 10.43 -14.35
C LYS A 72 -1.50 9.55 -15.37
N ALA A 73 -2.54 8.83 -14.93
CA ALA A 73 -3.33 7.98 -15.79
C ALA A 73 -4.00 8.77 -16.94
N PHE A 74 -4.50 9.97 -16.66
CA PHE A 74 -5.17 10.81 -17.66
C PHE A 74 -4.21 11.67 -18.50
N ALA A 75 -3.03 12.05 -17.99
CA ALA A 75 -2.00 12.72 -18.78
C ALA A 75 -1.52 11.85 -19.94
N SER A 76 -1.42 10.54 -19.75
CA SER A 76 -1.09 9.57 -20.81
C SER A 76 -2.14 9.55 -21.93
N ASN A 77 -3.41 9.84 -21.62
CA ASN A 77 -4.50 9.91 -22.60
C ASN A 77 -4.40 11.13 -23.54
N ALA A 78 -3.93 12.25 -23.03
CA ALA A 78 -3.79 13.48 -23.81
C ALA A 78 -2.63 13.41 -24.82
N ALA A 79 -1.56 12.71 -24.47
CA ALA A 79 -0.37 12.52 -25.32
C ALA A 79 -0.61 11.52 -26.47
N GLY A 80 -1.42 10.47 -26.26
CA GLY A 80 -1.72 9.46 -27.28
C GLY A 80 -2.63 9.93 -28.43
N ARG A 81 -3.19 11.14 -28.37
CA ARG A 81 -3.97 11.75 -29.46
C ARG A 81 -3.12 12.51 -30.49
N ARG A 82 -1.83 12.70 -30.26
CA ARG A 82 -0.89 13.27 -31.24
C ARG A 82 0.03 12.16 -31.71
N GLY A 83 -0.38 11.54 -32.82
CA GLY A 83 0.30 10.44 -33.49
C GLY A 83 1.82 10.49 -33.48
N ASP A 84 2.39 9.73 -32.55
CA ASP A 84 3.74 9.20 -32.68
C ASP A 84 3.89 7.94 -31.78
N THR A 85 4.29 6.87 -32.48
CA THR A 85 4.76 5.58 -32.00
C THR A 85 3.85 4.73 -31.05
N LEU A 86 3.41 3.65 -31.64
CA LEU A 86 2.77 2.43 -31.11
C LEU A 86 3.50 1.81 -29.90
N GLN A 87 3.40 2.38 -28.68
CA GLN A 87 3.75 1.64 -27.44
C GLN A 87 3.32 2.33 -26.12
N ALA A 88 2.70 3.48 -26.11
CA ALA A 88 2.03 3.97 -24.93
C ALA A 88 0.61 3.37 -24.89
N VAL A 89 0.49 2.12 -24.44
CA VAL A 89 -0.81 1.55 -24.09
C VAL A 89 -1.44 2.50 -23.08
N ASN A 90 -2.60 3.00 -23.44
CA ASN A 90 -3.36 4.00 -22.71
C ASN A 90 -3.83 3.41 -21.37
N ILE A 91 -2.92 3.40 -20.38
CA ILE A 91 -3.09 2.71 -19.08
C ILE A 91 -4.38 3.14 -18.39
N ALA A 92 -4.80 4.37 -18.57
CA ALA A 92 -5.98 4.89 -17.90
C ALA A 92 -7.30 4.62 -18.63
N SER A 93 -7.28 4.50 -19.95
CA SER A 93 -8.49 4.14 -20.69
C SER A 93 -8.83 2.65 -20.58
N ALA A 94 -7.86 1.85 -20.13
CA ALA A 94 -8.03 0.41 -19.93
C ALA A 94 -8.34 0.03 -18.46
N ALA A 95 -8.10 0.92 -17.49
CA ALA A 95 -8.31 0.57 -16.09
C ALA A 95 -9.77 0.73 -15.66
N GLY A 96 -10.34 -0.31 -15.03
CA GLY A 96 -11.69 -0.26 -14.46
C GLY A 96 -11.76 0.54 -13.15
N ALA A 97 -10.68 0.54 -12.38
CA ALA A 97 -10.53 1.27 -11.11
C ALA A 97 -9.05 1.49 -10.77
N ILE A 98 -8.79 2.39 -9.81
CA ILE A 98 -7.46 2.68 -9.28
C ILE A 98 -7.39 2.21 -7.83
N LEU A 99 -6.37 1.43 -7.46
CA LEU A 99 -6.05 1.06 -6.09
C LEU A 99 -4.74 1.73 -5.66
N VAL A 100 -4.80 2.43 -4.53
CA VAL A 100 -3.64 2.98 -3.83
C VAL A 100 -3.61 2.47 -2.40
N ALA A 101 -2.43 2.40 -1.80
CA ALA A 101 -2.29 2.07 -0.38
C ALA A 101 -1.02 2.68 0.22
N ASP A 102 -1.06 2.87 1.53
CA ASP A 102 0.11 3.17 2.34
C ASP A 102 0.13 2.30 3.59
N THR A 103 1.34 1.97 4.08
CA THR A 103 1.55 1.07 5.22
C THR A 103 2.56 1.68 6.16
N SER A 104 2.20 1.81 7.43
CA SER A 104 3.04 2.37 8.47
C SER A 104 3.12 1.46 9.68
N VAL A 105 4.25 1.47 10.36
CA VAL A 105 4.45 0.84 11.67
C VAL A 105 4.23 1.89 12.74
N ILE A 106 3.38 1.57 13.73
CA ILE A 106 2.95 2.50 14.77
C ILE A 106 3.35 1.92 16.14
N ASP A 107 4.17 2.64 16.89
CA ASP A 107 4.51 2.34 18.28
C ASP A 107 3.94 3.42 19.21
N GLY A 108 2.81 3.14 19.85
CA GLY A 108 2.00 4.14 20.55
C GLY A 108 1.44 5.18 19.56
N ASP A 109 1.84 6.44 19.70
CA ASP A 109 1.45 7.52 18.78
C ASP A 109 2.53 7.82 17.73
N MET A 110 3.64 7.08 17.76
CA MET A 110 4.80 7.30 16.89
C MET A 110 4.68 6.53 15.59
N ILE A 111 4.89 7.22 14.47
CA ILE A 111 5.02 6.60 13.15
C ILE A 111 6.49 6.23 12.94
N LEU A 112 6.79 4.95 12.79
CA LEU A 112 8.12 4.47 12.42
C LEU A 112 8.19 4.35 10.89
N GLY A 113 8.87 5.31 10.28
CA GLY A 113 9.14 5.33 8.84
C GLY A 113 10.19 4.30 8.40
N LYS A 114 10.72 4.51 7.20
CA LYS A 114 11.89 3.74 6.73
C LYS A 114 13.14 4.22 7.45
N PRO A 115 14.06 3.32 7.83
CA PRO A 115 15.30 3.72 8.46
C PRO A 115 16.18 4.53 7.48
N VAL A 116 16.87 5.53 8.01
CA VAL A 116 17.80 6.36 7.22
C VAL A 116 19.15 5.67 7.01
N ASP A 117 19.53 4.81 7.95
CA ASP A 117 20.76 3.99 7.91
C ASP A 117 20.61 2.72 8.77
N ASP A 118 21.68 1.93 8.85
CA ASP A 118 21.69 0.68 9.63
C ASP A 118 21.62 0.94 11.15
N GLY A 119 22.17 2.05 11.66
CA GLY A 119 22.09 2.43 13.06
C GLY A 119 20.68 2.82 13.49
N ASP A 120 19.98 3.55 12.63
CA ASP A 120 18.56 3.88 12.81
C ASP A 120 17.69 2.60 12.74
N ALA A 121 17.98 1.69 11.79
CA ALA A 121 17.33 0.40 11.71
C ALA A 121 17.50 -0.44 13.00
N GLU A 122 18.72 -0.49 13.57
CA GLU A 122 18.97 -1.17 14.85
C GLU A 122 18.16 -0.55 15.99
N THR A 123 18.10 0.78 16.03
CA THR A 123 17.33 1.52 17.04
C THR A 123 15.85 1.18 16.95
N MET A 124 15.26 1.22 15.75
CA MET A 124 13.85 0.85 15.52
C MET A 124 13.56 -0.59 15.95
N ILE A 125 14.37 -1.56 15.54
CA ILE A 125 14.17 -2.98 15.89
C ILE A 125 14.32 -3.20 17.40
N LEU A 126 15.29 -2.58 18.06
CA LEU A 126 15.46 -2.65 19.51
C LEU A 126 14.28 -2.05 20.27
N GLN A 127 13.72 -0.95 19.77
CA GLN A 127 12.52 -0.33 20.32
C GLN A 127 11.30 -1.27 20.28
N LEU A 128 11.17 -2.07 19.22
CA LEU A 128 10.06 -3.02 19.03
C LEU A 128 10.31 -4.36 19.72
N ALA A 129 11.56 -4.72 20.06
CA ALA A 129 11.94 -6.01 20.63
C ALA A 129 11.21 -6.30 21.96
N GLY A 130 10.58 -7.49 22.04
CA GLY A 130 9.82 -7.95 23.23
C GLY A 130 8.50 -7.19 23.47
N ARG A 131 8.05 -6.38 22.52
CA ARG A 131 6.86 -5.53 22.63
C ARG A 131 5.85 -5.80 21.53
N THR A 132 4.65 -5.28 21.71
CA THR A 132 3.59 -5.25 20.69
C THR A 132 3.48 -3.84 20.13
N HIS A 133 3.48 -3.75 18.82
CA HIS A 133 3.22 -2.54 18.05
C HIS A 133 2.10 -2.81 17.03
N GLU A 134 1.69 -1.80 16.29
CA GLU A 134 0.66 -1.95 15.27
C GLU A 134 1.22 -1.66 13.88
N VAL A 135 0.68 -2.37 12.89
CA VAL A 135 0.89 -2.08 11.47
C VAL A 135 -0.44 -1.66 10.89
N TRP A 136 -0.48 -0.45 10.37
CA TRP A 136 -1.67 0.13 9.76
C TRP A 136 -1.46 0.26 8.26
N THR A 137 -2.38 -0.32 7.50
CA THR A 137 -2.45 -0.05 6.06
C THR A 137 -3.76 0.64 5.77
N ARG A 138 -3.67 1.85 5.21
CA ARG A 138 -4.81 2.50 4.57
C ARG A 138 -4.76 2.22 3.08
N PHE A 139 -5.91 1.84 2.50
CA PHE A 139 -6.08 1.74 1.05
C PHE A 139 -7.29 2.54 0.59
N ALA A 140 -7.25 2.94 -0.67
CA ALA A 140 -8.40 3.56 -1.33
C ALA A 140 -8.57 2.98 -2.73
N ILE A 141 -9.84 2.77 -3.11
CA ILE A 141 -10.26 2.42 -4.46
C ILE A 141 -10.93 3.65 -5.05
N GLY A 142 -10.42 4.13 -6.16
CA GLY A 142 -10.95 5.28 -6.90
C GLY A 142 -11.50 4.90 -8.26
N ALA A 143 -12.40 5.73 -8.77
CA ALA A 143 -12.82 5.64 -10.17
C ALA A 143 -11.64 5.96 -11.09
N ALA A 144 -11.55 5.26 -12.20
CA ALA A 144 -10.56 5.56 -13.24
C ALA A 144 -11.01 6.80 -14.05
N GLU A 145 -11.07 7.94 -13.39
CA GLU A 145 -11.47 9.26 -13.93
C GLU A 145 -10.62 10.38 -13.32
N SER A 146 -10.59 11.56 -13.91
CA SER A 146 -9.88 12.72 -13.39
C SER A 146 -10.83 13.92 -13.22
N PRO A 147 -10.89 14.56 -12.04
CA PRO A 147 -10.21 14.14 -10.80
C PRO A 147 -10.72 12.77 -10.32
N ALA A 148 -9.87 12.01 -9.62
CA ALA A 148 -10.28 10.72 -9.07
C ALA A 148 -11.38 10.91 -8.03
N ARG A 149 -12.46 10.15 -8.18
CA ARG A 149 -13.51 10.05 -7.15
C ARG A 149 -13.24 8.80 -6.31
N THR A 150 -13.09 8.98 -5.00
CA THR A 150 -12.98 7.87 -4.07
C THR A 150 -14.28 7.08 -4.05
N LEU A 151 -14.18 5.78 -4.21
CA LEU A 151 -15.30 4.83 -4.20
C LEU A 151 -15.36 4.07 -2.88
N HIS A 152 -14.19 3.74 -2.33
CA HIS A 152 -14.01 3.09 -1.04
C HIS A 152 -12.66 3.50 -0.45
N GLU A 153 -12.61 3.63 0.86
CA GLU A 153 -11.37 3.81 1.60
C GLU A 153 -11.50 3.20 3.00
N GLU A 154 -10.42 2.60 3.47
CA GLU A 154 -10.41 1.91 4.75
C GLU A 154 -8.99 1.87 5.33
N THR A 155 -8.88 1.91 6.66
CA THR A 155 -7.64 1.68 7.41
C THR A 155 -7.75 0.38 8.18
N VAL A 156 -6.90 -0.58 7.88
CA VAL A 156 -6.82 -1.88 8.57
C VAL A 156 -5.64 -1.85 9.54
N LYS A 157 -5.91 -2.20 10.79
CA LYS A 157 -4.93 -2.20 11.88
C LYS A 157 -4.65 -3.63 12.32
N THR A 158 -3.38 -3.99 12.47
CA THR A 158 -2.95 -5.34 12.88
C THR A 158 -1.87 -5.22 13.94
N LYS A 159 -2.04 -5.93 15.05
CA LYS A 159 -1.03 -5.99 16.11
C LYS A 159 0.04 -7.01 15.77
N VAL A 160 1.29 -6.63 15.95
CA VAL A 160 2.46 -7.47 15.76
C VAL A 160 3.28 -7.47 17.04
N THR A 161 3.59 -8.65 17.56
CA THR A 161 4.42 -8.80 18.75
C THR A 161 5.78 -9.38 18.36
N PHE A 162 6.85 -8.69 18.72
CA PHE A 162 8.20 -9.21 18.58
C PHE A 162 8.58 -10.06 19.79
N ARG A 163 9.34 -11.14 19.54
CA ARG A 163 10.02 -11.82 20.62
C ARG A 163 11.11 -10.95 21.23
N PRO A 164 11.57 -11.22 22.48
CA PRO A 164 12.78 -10.59 22.99
C PRO A 164 13.97 -10.87 22.07
N LEU A 165 14.80 -9.84 21.84
CA LEU A 165 15.98 -9.88 20.96
C LEU A 165 17.21 -9.36 21.70
N THR A 166 18.36 -10.01 21.47
CA THR A 166 19.66 -9.46 21.89
C THR A 166 20.18 -8.46 20.86
N ARG A 167 21.13 -7.61 21.23
CA ARG A 167 21.78 -6.66 20.31
C ARG A 167 22.43 -7.36 19.12
N GLU A 168 23.07 -8.52 19.37
CA GLU A 168 23.73 -9.32 18.33
C GLU A 168 22.72 -9.86 17.32
N GLN A 169 21.53 -10.28 17.76
CA GLN A 169 20.45 -10.73 16.89
C GLN A 169 19.89 -9.60 16.04
N VAL A 170 19.73 -8.42 16.62
CA VAL A 170 19.29 -7.22 15.89
C VAL A 170 20.32 -6.84 14.85
N HIS A 171 21.60 -6.74 15.23
CA HIS A 171 22.70 -6.44 14.30
C HIS A 171 22.75 -7.42 13.13
N ALA A 172 22.65 -8.73 13.40
CA ALA A 172 22.65 -9.78 12.37
C ALA A 172 21.47 -9.65 11.41
N TYR A 173 20.29 -9.24 11.90
CA TYR A 173 19.13 -8.99 11.05
C TYR A 173 19.34 -7.74 10.18
N VAL A 174 19.74 -6.62 10.77
CA VAL A 174 19.96 -5.36 10.05
C VAL A 174 21.05 -5.52 8.98
N ALA A 175 22.14 -6.24 9.28
CA ALA A 175 23.20 -6.56 8.32
C ALA A 175 22.70 -7.32 7.09
N SER A 176 21.55 -8.02 7.19
CA SER A 176 20.93 -8.68 6.02
C SER A 176 20.37 -7.69 4.98
N GLY A 177 20.14 -6.45 5.36
CA GLY A 177 19.56 -5.41 4.52
C GLY A 177 18.06 -5.57 4.23
N GLU A 178 17.40 -6.62 4.79
CA GLU A 178 16.01 -6.95 4.45
C GLU A 178 15.01 -5.84 4.84
N GLY A 179 15.27 -5.09 5.89
CA GLY A 179 14.41 -4.06 6.43
C GLY A 179 14.65 -2.64 5.90
N ARG A 180 15.69 -2.39 5.11
CA ARG A 180 16.15 -1.05 4.73
C ARG A 180 15.11 -0.18 4.01
N ASP A 181 14.22 -0.80 3.25
CA ASP A 181 13.18 -0.13 2.45
C ASP A 181 11.79 -0.20 3.10
N LYS A 182 11.71 -0.56 4.40
CA LYS A 182 10.46 -0.87 5.07
C LYS A 182 10.23 -0.02 6.31
N ALA A 183 8.98 0.37 6.53
CA ALA A 183 8.55 1.01 7.77
C ALA A 183 8.89 0.14 8.98
N GLY A 184 9.42 0.75 10.05
CA GLY A 184 9.87 0.05 11.25
C GLY A 184 11.09 -0.85 11.05
N ALA A 185 11.79 -0.73 9.92
CA ALA A 185 13.03 -1.44 9.59
C ALA A 185 12.89 -2.97 9.53
N TYR A 186 11.70 -3.55 9.30
CA TYR A 186 11.54 -5.01 9.21
C TYR A 186 10.54 -5.46 8.15
N ALA A 187 10.66 -6.73 7.76
CA ALA A 187 9.65 -7.47 6.99
C ALA A 187 9.04 -8.56 7.88
N VAL A 188 7.73 -8.82 7.72
CA VAL A 188 7.09 -9.99 8.35
C VAL A 188 7.41 -11.29 7.62
N GLN A 189 7.87 -11.21 6.38
CA GLN A 189 8.33 -12.31 5.54
C GLN A 189 9.85 -12.46 5.64
N GLY A 190 10.39 -13.53 5.09
CA GLY A 190 11.84 -13.76 5.04
C GLY A 190 12.46 -13.95 6.43
N ARG A 191 13.62 -13.34 6.67
CA ARG A 191 14.33 -13.43 7.95
C ARG A 191 13.60 -12.74 9.09
N GLY A 192 12.86 -11.65 8.78
CA GLY A 192 12.08 -10.91 9.77
C GLY A 192 10.92 -11.73 10.35
N ALA A 193 10.47 -12.80 9.69
CA ALA A 193 9.54 -13.74 10.29
C ALA A 193 10.08 -14.34 11.61
N GLY A 194 11.39 -14.44 11.76
CA GLY A 194 12.05 -14.89 13.00
C GLY A 194 12.05 -13.86 14.14
N LEU A 195 11.68 -12.61 13.88
CA LEU A 195 11.52 -11.57 14.89
C LEU A 195 10.12 -11.60 15.51
N VAL A 196 9.11 -11.98 14.71
CA VAL A 196 7.68 -11.94 15.07
C VAL A 196 7.28 -13.19 15.83
N SER A 197 6.74 -13.02 17.03
CA SER A 197 6.18 -14.11 17.83
C SER A 197 4.67 -14.25 17.69
N ARG A 198 3.95 -13.17 17.35
CA ARG A 198 2.49 -13.17 17.22
C ARG A 198 1.99 -12.07 16.29
N ILE A 199 0.91 -12.37 15.57
CA ILE A 199 0.12 -11.42 14.78
C ILE A 199 -1.34 -11.56 15.20
N GLU A 200 -2.00 -10.43 15.50
CA GLU A 200 -3.44 -10.36 15.77
C GLU A 200 -4.10 -9.43 14.77
N GLY A 201 -4.83 -10.00 13.81
CA GLY A 201 -5.44 -9.32 12.69
C GLY A 201 -5.04 -9.89 11.34
N SER A 202 -4.91 -9.04 10.33
CA SER A 202 -4.64 -9.43 8.95
C SER A 202 -3.14 -9.56 8.68
N TYR A 203 -2.65 -10.78 8.39
CA TYR A 203 -1.27 -11.01 7.96
C TYR A 203 -0.93 -10.24 6.67
N SER A 204 -1.82 -10.25 5.69
CA SER A 204 -1.60 -9.56 4.42
C SER A 204 -1.55 -8.03 4.59
N ASN A 205 -2.24 -7.49 5.61
CA ASN A 205 -2.09 -6.10 6.03
C ASN A 205 -0.65 -5.79 6.44
N VAL A 206 -0.03 -6.65 7.26
CA VAL A 206 1.38 -6.49 7.69
C VAL A 206 2.34 -6.62 6.50
N VAL A 207 2.03 -7.46 5.52
CA VAL A 207 2.80 -7.56 4.25
C VAL A 207 2.71 -6.28 3.43
N GLY A 208 1.58 -5.53 3.54
CA GLY A 208 1.41 -4.22 2.92
C GLY A 208 0.13 -3.98 2.13
N LEU A 209 -0.80 -4.96 2.11
CA LEU A 209 -2.14 -4.80 1.52
C LEU A 209 -3.12 -5.77 2.19
N PRO A 210 -4.19 -5.30 2.85
CA PRO A 210 -5.17 -6.16 3.50
C PRO A 210 -6.06 -6.86 2.46
N ALA A 211 -5.67 -8.08 2.08
CA ALA A 211 -6.24 -8.82 0.96
C ALA A 211 -7.75 -9.06 1.10
N CYS A 212 -8.20 -9.47 2.28
CA CYS A 212 -9.61 -9.75 2.53
C CYS A 212 -10.46 -8.48 2.38
N GLU A 213 -10.04 -7.40 3.01
CA GLU A 213 -10.76 -6.11 3.00
C GLU A 213 -10.80 -5.52 1.59
N VAL A 214 -9.70 -5.64 0.82
CA VAL A 214 -9.66 -5.22 -0.58
C VAL A 214 -10.63 -6.02 -1.43
N VAL A 215 -10.67 -7.35 -1.30
CA VAL A 215 -11.63 -8.21 -2.03
C VAL A 215 -13.07 -7.82 -1.69
N VAL A 216 -13.41 -7.72 -0.39
CA VAL A 216 -14.76 -7.32 0.06
C VAL A 216 -15.13 -5.94 -0.47
N ALA A 217 -14.20 -4.99 -0.51
CA ALA A 217 -14.46 -3.67 -1.08
C ALA A 217 -14.73 -3.74 -2.59
N LEU A 218 -13.94 -4.52 -3.34
CA LEU A 218 -14.13 -4.71 -4.78
C LEU A 218 -15.47 -5.41 -5.10
N GLU A 219 -15.85 -6.43 -4.32
CA GLU A 219 -17.14 -7.10 -4.44
C GLU A 219 -18.32 -6.14 -4.20
N ARG A 220 -18.27 -5.34 -3.12
CA ARG A 220 -19.30 -4.34 -2.81
C ARG A 220 -19.43 -3.27 -3.90
N LEU A 221 -18.37 -2.98 -4.61
CA LEU A 221 -18.36 -2.06 -5.74
C LEU A 221 -18.80 -2.71 -7.07
N GLY A 222 -19.06 -4.02 -7.08
CA GLY A 222 -19.36 -4.76 -8.32
C GLY A 222 -18.17 -4.88 -9.26
N LEU A 223 -16.95 -4.72 -8.74
CA LEU A 223 -15.70 -4.79 -9.52
C LEU A 223 -15.06 -6.19 -9.49
N TRP A 224 -15.47 -7.06 -8.56
CA TRP A 224 -14.97 -8.43 -8.41
C TRP A 224 -16.11 -9.37 -8.02
N ILE A 225 -15.97 -10.70 -8.33
CA ILE A 225 -16.97 -11.76 -8.08
C ILE A 225 -16.52 -12.60 -6.89
#